data_29fe52169a7ad3688f73f809bf894189
#
_entry.id   29fe52169a7ad3688f73f809bf894189
#
_cell.length_a   1.000
_cell.length_b   1.000
_cell.length_c   1.000
_cell.angle_alpha   90.00
_cell.angle_beta   90.00
_cell.angle_gamma   90.00
#
_symmetry.space_group_name_H-M   'P 1'
#
loop_
_entity.id
_entity.type
_entity.pdbx_description
1 polymer ?
#
loop_
_entity_poly.entity_id
_entity_poly.type
_entity_poly.pdbx_seq_one_letter_code
_entity_poly.pdbx_strand_id
1 'polypeptide(L)'
;MMKKILALMLSVSMIAGLAACGSKEAEAPAEQPAQTEAPAETGGDDAEAEAPAAPAANGSGKHVFMFKSTGNKFGDLMYEGYSEYMNALGYETEYDSPAETTVAAQVQMLDELITQGVASIVISTNGDTGYDEIFQKAKDAGIPIVSIDSEASVDYRLAHINQAEVQDIGSYLVQAAVLITLGVDYPEDKTMEEAVAEQLGSYTGDEIILGVLSAGIDTPVQNSWIAAMETELAKDMYKGKVSPELDKKYGNDDPVESTTQANAFVAEAKVDCIISPTTVGIAAAGQVLKGANSDIKLTGLGLPSEMQSFMPNKADDDAFASVCPYMMLWDVIHLGAVAGAAIDAAITNGWAGTDGETFTMAAFRDYAEEDYTVYTQGDGTFVLAGTPYIFYKGNMAEWIDKL
;
A
#
# COMPACT_ATOMS: atom_id res chain seq x y z
N MET A 1 -13.27 58.06 0.27
CA MET A 1 -11.97 58.72 0.05
C MET A 1 -11.04 57.63 -0.40
N MET A 2 -10.87 57.43 -1.69
CA MET A 2 -9.81 57.96 -2.56
C MET A 2 -8.43 57.39 -2.20
N LYS A 3 -7.98 56.47 -3.06
CA LYS A 3 -6.92 56.55 -4.13
C LYS A 3 -5.60 56.02 -3.61
N LYS A 4 -4.72 55.32 -4.31
CA LYS A 4 -4.41 54.95 -5.72
C LYS A 4 -3.33 53.87 -5.67
N ILE A 5 -3.32 52.79 -6.40
CA ILE A 5 -2.66 52.47 -7.69
C ILE A 5 -1.19 52.94 -7.77
N LEU A 6 -0.24 51.99 -7.96
CA LEU A 6 0.77 52.10 -9.00
C LEU A 6 1.40 50.74 -9.35
N ALA A 7 1.26 50.38 -10.60
CA ALA A 7 2.00 49.36 -11.33
C ALA A 7 3.17 50.02 -12.07
N LEU A 8 4.26 49.29 -12.34
CA LEU A 8 5.19 49.55 -13.47
C LEU A 8 6.12 48.31 -13.56
N MET A 9 6.03 47.46 -14.54
CA MET A 9 6.50 47.44 -15.92
C MET A 9 8.03 47.32 -16.08
N LEU A 10 8.38 46.23 -16.69
CA LEU A 10 9.24 45.95 -17.84
C LEU A 10 10.70 46.46 -17.86
N SER A 11 11.63 45.56 -18.16
CA SER A 11 12.49 45.76 -19.32
C SER A 11 13.18 44.43 -19.75
N VAL A 12 12.92 44.10 -21.00
CA VAL A 12 13.60 43.13 -21.89
C VAL A 12 14.94 43.72 -22.32
N SER A 13 15.98 42.93 -22.43
CA SER A 13 17.08 43.23 -23.35
C SER A 13 17.67 41.93 -23.91
N MET A 14 17.36 41.66 -25.14
CA MET A 14 18.12 40.84 -26.10
C MET A 14 19.42 41.53 -26.48
N ILE A 15 20.50 40.80 -26.59
CA ILE A 15 21.56 41.10 -27.56
C ILE A 15 22.03 39.79 -28.19
N ALA A 16 21.86 39.74 -29.49
CA ALA A 16 22.40 38.77 -30.42
C ALA A 16 23.79 39.22 -30.88
N GLY A 17 24.68 38.33 -31.20
CA GLY A 17 25.96 38.62 -31.80
C GLY A 17 26.57 37.41 -32.44
N LEU A 18 26.53 37.40 -33.69
CA LEU A 18 26.86 36.57 -34.79
C LEU A 18 28.38 36.39 -35.07
N ALA A 19 28.72 35.19 -35.59
CA ALA A 19 29.60 34.89 -36.73
C ALA A 19 31.14 34.98 -36.45
N ALA A 20 32.01 34.16 -37.04
CA ALA A 20 31.99 33.39 -38.26
C ALA A 20 33.26 32.48 -38.37
N CYS A 21 33.10 31.42 -39.11
CA CYS A 21 33.99 30.84 -40.15
C CYS A 21 35.45 30.44 -39.85
N GLY A 22 35.79 29.23 -40.25
CA GLY A 22 37.12 28.81 -40.64
C GLY A 22 37.22 27.30 -40.93
N SER A 23 36.94 26.92 -42.17
CA SER A 23 37.08 25.60 -42.77
C SER A 23 38.51 25.20 -43.05
N LYS A 24 38.80 23.87 -43.04
CA LYS A 24 39.53 23.04 -44.05
C LYS A 24 39.71 21.65 -43.48
N GLU A 25 39.13 20.63 -43.96
CA GLU A 25 39.34 19.74 -45.16
C GLU A 25 40.66 18.97 -45.16
N ALA A 26 40.44 17.66 -45.33
CA ALA A 26 41.17 16.61 -46.01
C ALA A 26 42.23 15.87 -45.17
N GLU A 27 42.39 14.57 -45.19
CA GLU A 27 42.17 13.49 -46.14
C GLU A 27 42.36 12.15 -45.45
N ALA A 28 41.61 11.13 -45.83
CA ALA A 28 41.98 9.72 -45.67
C ALA A 28 42.94 9.32 -46.79
N PRO A 29 43.62 8.18 -46.80
CA PRO A 29 42.99 6.91 -47.09
C PRO A 29 43.64 5.63 -46.53
N ALA A 30 42.85 4.56 -46.51
CA ALA A 30 43.00 3.17 -46.99
C ALA A 30 44.27 2.38 -46.58
N GLU A 31 44.25 1.10 -46.32
CA GLU A 31 43.77 -0.08 -47.01
C GLU A 31 43.88 -1.33 -46.10
N GLN A 32 42.95 -2.25 -46.27
CA GLN A 32 43.07 -3.68 -45.94
C GLN A 32 43.99 -4.41 -46.91
N PRO A 33 44.46 -5.65 -46.68
CA PRO A 33 43.65 -6.84 -46.84
C PRO A 33 43.95 -8.02 -45.90
N ALA A 34 42.97 -8.79 -45.54
CA ALA A 34 42.46 -10.09 -46.02
C ALA A 34 43.43 -11.29 -46.02
N GLN A 35 43.00 -12.33 -45.39
CA GLN A 35 42.61 -13.67 -45.86
C GLN A 35 42.79 -14.72 -44.77
N THR A 36 41.70 -15.41 -44.50
CA THR A 36 41.20 -16.76 -44.85
C THR A 36 41.84 -17.89 -44.07
N GLU A 37 41.08 -18.66 -43.35
CA GLU A 37 40.59 -19.98 -43.63
C GLU A 37 39.79 -20.60 -42.47
N ALA A 38 38.63 -21.11 -42.74
CA ALA A 38 37.95 -22.15 -42.00
C ALA A 38 38.32 -23.51 -42.65
N PRO A 39 37.98 -24.71 -42.19
CA PRO A 39 36.90 -25.11 -41.31
C PRO A 39 37.26 -26.25 -40.34
N ALA A 40 36.38 -26.60 -39.40
CA ALA A 40 35.96 -27.98 -39.16
C ALA A 40 34.96 -28.09 -38.01
N GLU A 41 33.93 -28.84 -38.27
CA GLU A 41 32.81 -29.28 -37.45
C GLU A 41 33.26 -30.03 -36.18
N THR A 42 32.45 -29.92 -35.11
CA THR A 42 31.57 -30.99 -34.55
C THR A 42 31.33 -30.74 -33.06
N GLY A 43 30.11 -31.00 -32.64
CA GLY A 43 29.78 -31.29 -31.29
C GLY A 43 28.78 -30.33 -30.71
N GLY A 44 27.49 -30.73 -30.79
CA GLY A 44 26.45 -30.14 -29.98
C GLY A 44 26.72 -30.39 -28.50
N ASP A 45 26.54 -29.37 -27.72
CA ASP A 45 26.20 -29.49 -26.32
C ASP A 45 25.03 -28.55 -26.08
N ASP A 46 23.93 -29.14 -25.63
CA ASP A 46 22.76 -28.47 -25.13
C ASP A 46 23.22 -27.62 -23.94
N ALA A 47 23.40 -26.34 -24.15
CA ALA A 47 23.52 -25.40 -23.06
C ALA A 47 22.10 -25.21 -22.48
N GLU A 48 21.80 -25.97 -21.44
CA GLU A 48 20.81 -25.66 -20.45
C GLU A 48 21.07 -24.20 -20.01
N ALA A 49 20.11 -23.34 -20.22
CA ALA A 49 20.21 -21.96 -19.77
C ALA A 49 20.25 -21.99 -18.24
N GLU A 50 21.42 -21.78 -17.66
CA GLU A 50 21.55 -21.52 -16.25
C GLU A 50 20.65 -20.31 -15.91
N ALA A 51 19.66 -20.55 -15.04
CA ALA A 51 18.92 -19.49 -14.38
C ALA A 51 19.95 -18.54 -13.73
N PRO A 52 19.72 -17.22 -13.77
CA PRO A 52 20.62 -16.27 -13.13
C PRO A 52 20.79 -16.67 -11.67
N ALA A 53 22.03 -16.93 -11.26
CA ALA A 53 22.36 -17.22 -9.88
C ALA A 53 21.84 -16.06 -9.02
N ALA A 54 21.04 -16.36 -7.99
CA ALA A 54 20.63 -15.38 -7.01
C ALA A 54 21.91 -14.68 -6.47
N PRO A 55 21.92 -13.35 -6.34
CA PRO A 55 23.05 -12.64 -5.79
C PRO A 55 23.30 -13.18 -4.38
N ALA A 56 24.55 -13.55 -4.08
CA ALA A 56 24.94 -13.94 -2.74
C ALA A 56 24.75 -12.71 -1.83
N ALA A 57 23.66 -12.69 -1.08
CA ALA A 57 23.37 -11.66 -0.11
C ALA A 57 24.50 -11.71 0.95
N ASN A 58 25.31 -10.64 1.03
CA ASN A 58 26.25 -10.46 2.11
C ASN A 58 25.42 -10.07 3.35
N GLY A 59 25.05 -11.04 4.19
CA GLY A 59 24.24 -10.83 5.39
C GLY A 59 24.88 -10.01 6.51
N SER A 60 25.82 -9.12 6.18
CA SER A 60 26.59 -8.32 7.15
C SER A 60 26.20 -6.85 7.21
N GLY A 61 25.10 -6.46 6.59
CA GLY A 61 24.56 -5.09 6.64
C GLY A 61 23.25 -5.02 7.44
N LYS A 62 22.74 -3.80 7.62
CA LYS A 62 21.43 -3.57 8.22
C LYS A 62 20.31 -3.96 7.24
N HIS A 63 19.24 -4.50 7.79
CA HIS A 63 18.00 -4.84 7.08
C HIS A 63 17.00 -3.71 7.30
N VAL A 64 16.66 -2.98 6.24
CA VAL A 64 15.87 -1.77 6.33
C VAL A 64 14.39 -2.06 6.06
N PHE A 65 13.54 -1.47 6.88
CA PHE A 65 12.11 -1.37 6.64
C PHE A 65 11.78 0.10 6.35
N MET A 66 11.24 0.38 5.17
CA MET A 66 10.82 1.71 4.74
C MET A 66 9.30 1.77 4.57
N PHE A 67 8.65 2.58 5.39
CA PHE A 67 7.24 2.89 5.22
C PHE A 67 7.05 4.20 4.46
N LYS A 68 5.82 4.56 4.15
CA LYS A 68 5.42 5.74 3.36
C LYS A 68 5.92 7.05 3.95
N SER A 69 5.83 7.18 5.29
CA SER A 69 6.33 8.34 6.04
C SER A 69 6.52 7.99 7.51
N THR A 70 7.28 8.80 8.23
CA THR A 70 7.44 8.71 9.69
C THR A 70 6.17 9.10 10.43
N GLY A 71 5.99 8.56 11.64
CA GLY A 71 4.89 8.93 12.53
C GLY A 71 3.54 8.33 12.16
N ASN A 72 3.52 7.34 11.30
CA ASN A 72 2.34 6.55 10.98
C ASN A 72 2.30 5.30 11.85
N LYS A 73 1.34 5.22 12.78
CA LYS A 73 1.20 4.12 13.74
C LYS A 73 1.08 2.74 13.07
N PHE A 74 0.41 2.67 11.91
CA PHE A 74 0.29 1.43 11.15
C PHE A 74 1.66 0.95 10.64
N GLY A 75 2.49 1.86 10.10
CA GLY A 75 3.86 1.56 9.70
C GLY A 75 4.75 1.18 10.88
N ASP A 76 4.59 1.85 12.03
CA ASP A 76 5.35 1.54 13.24
C ASP A 76 5.06 0.11 13.74
N LEU A 77 3.80 -0.33 13.70
CA LEU A 77 3.40 -1.69 14.09
C LEU A 77 3.90 -2.76 13.10
N MET A 78 3.89 -2.47 11.80
CA MET A 78 4.52 -3.39 10.83
C MET A 78 6.01 -3.53 11.08
N TYR A 79 6.71 -2.41 11.31
CA TYR A 79 8.13 -2.47 11.66
C TYR A 79 8.37 -3.21 12.98
N GLU A 80 7.50 -3.05 13.97
CA GLU A 80 7.59 -3.81 15.23
C GLU A 80 7.64 -5.32 14.96
N GLY A 81 6.70 -5.84 14.16
CA GLY A 81 6.67 -7.25 13.79
C GLY A 81 7.91 -7.68 12.99
N TYR A 82 8.29 -6.89 11.99
CA TYR A 82 9.48 -7.12 11.18
C TYR A 82 10.75 -7.17 12.02
N SER A 83 10.95 -6.15 12.86
CA SER A 83 12.17 -6.03 13.65
C SER A 83 12.26 -7.08 14.76
N GLU A 84 11.16 -7.39 15.43
CA GLU A 84 11.12 -8.43 16.46
C GLU A 84 11.47 -9.79 15.86
N TYR A 85 10.87 -10.15 14.70
CA TYR A 85 11.16 -11.41 14.01
C TYR A 85 12.63 -11.47 13.56
N MET A 86 13.12 -10.46 12.85
CA MET A 86 14.48 -10.44 12.31
C MET A 86 15.55 -10.38 13.41
N ASN A 87 15.33 -9.62 14.48
CA ASN A 87 16.25 -9.54 15.60
C ASN A 87 16.33 -10.86 16.38
N ALA A 88 15.22 -11.63 16.48
CA ALA A 88 15.24 -12.96 17.07
C ALA A 88 16.12 -13.95 16.28
N LEU A 89 16.28 -13.75 14.97
CA LEU A 89 17.20 -14.49 14.12
C LEU A 89 18.65 -13.96 14.15
N GLY A 90 18.89 -12.84 14.84
CA GLY A 90 20.22 -12.24 15.00
C GLY A 90 20.59 -11.19 13.94
N TYR A 91 19.65 -10.72 13.14
CA TYR A 91 19.83 -9.65 12.18
C TYR A 91 19.72 -8.26 12.84
N GLU A 92 20.44 -7.27 12.33
CA GLU A 92 20.28 -5.86 12.69
C GLU A 92 19.25 -5.20 11.77
N THR A 93 18.20 -4.60 12.32
CA THR A 93 17.15 -3.93 11.56
C THR A 93 17.15 -2.42 11.77
N GLU A 94 16.66 -1.67 10.79
CA GLU A 94 16.50 -0.21 10.84
C GLU A 94 15.15 0.20 10.24
N TYR A 95 14.44 1.11 10.94
CA TYR A 95 13.25 1.77 10.42
C TYR A 95 13.66 3.11 9.85
N ASP A 96 13.57 3.25 8.54
CA ASP A 96 13.95 4.48 7.85
C ASP A 96 12.86 4.88 6.86
N SER A 97 12.17 5.98 7.16
CA SER A 97 11.02 6.45 6.40
C SER A 97 11.08 7.96 6.26
N PRO A 98 10.69 8.53 5.10
CA PRO A 98 10.76 9.97 4.87
C PRO A 98 9.76 10.72 5.75
N ALA A 99 10.04 12.02 5.97
CA ALA A 99 9.11 12.89 6.67
C ALA A 99 7.88 13.26 5.80
N GLU A 100 8.03 13.20 4.47
CA GLU A 100 6.99 13.55 3.50
C GLU A 100 6.51 12.31 2.77
N THR A 101 5.19 12.16 2.62
CA THR A 101 4.54 11.06 1.90
C THR A 101 4.62 11.30 0.39
N THR A 102 5.84 11.26 -0.18
CA THR A 102 6.08 11.45 -1.62
C THR A 102 7.05 10.44 -2.19
N VAL A 103 6.87 10.10 -3.48
CA VAL A 103 7.80 9.24 -4.23
C VAL A 103 9.22 9.84 -4.21
N ALA A 104 9.35 11.14 -4.43
CA ALA A 104 10.65 11.81 -4.47
C ALA A 104 11.43 11.68 -3.16
N ALA A 105 10.75 11.81 -2.02
CA ALA A 105 11.36 11.66 -0.70
C ALA A 105 11.83 10.22 -0.44
N GLN A 106 11.02 9.21 -0.83
CA GLN A 106 11.43 7.82 -0.73
C GLN A 106 12.61 7.50 -1.65
N VAL A 107 12.60 7.97 -2.91
CA VAL A 107 13.69 7.76 -3.87
C VAL A 107 15.00 8.35 -3.36
N GLN A 108 15.00 9.55 -2.78
CA GLN A 108 16.18 10.14 -2.19
C GLN A 108 16.72 9.28 -1.05
N MET A 109 15.87 8.83 -0.14
CA MET A 109 16.25 8.00 1.00
C MET A 109 16.78 6.63 0.56
N LEU A 110 16.13 6.00 -0.44
CA LEU A 110 16.62 4.75 -1.04
C LEU A 110 18.03 4.92 -1.61
N ASP A 111 18.33 6.05 -2.26
CA ASP A 111 19.67 6.33 -2.80
C ASP A 111 20.75 6.38 -1.72
N GLU A 112 20.42 6.96 -0.57
CA GLU A 112 21.27 7.01 0.61
C GLU A 112 21.50 5.60 1.19
N LEU A 113 20.44 4.80 1.37
CA LEU A 113 20.49 3.43 1.89
C LEU A 113 21.31 2.49 1.00
N ILE A 114 21.07 2.54 -0.32
CA ILE A 114 21.84 1.74 -1.29
C ILE A 114 23.33 2.13 -1.26
N THR A 115 23.62 3.41 -1.12
CA THR A 115 24.99 3.92 -1.03
C THR A 115 25.68 3.48 0.27
N GLN A 116 24.93 3.34 1.37
CA GLN A 116 25.41 2.79 2.64
C GLN A 116 25.66 1.28 2.59
N GLY A 117 25.10 0.58 1.58
CA GLY A 117 25.26 -0.85 1.42
C GLY A 117 24.41 -1.68 2.38
N VAL A 118 23.14 -1.33 2.53
CA VAL A 118 22.17 -2.11 3.34
C VAL A 118 22.02 -3.54 2.79
N ALA A 119 21.68 -4.48 3.65
CA ALA A 119 21.61 -5.90 3.29
C ALA A 119 20.31 -6.27 2.57
N SER A 120 19.20 -5.62 2.89
CA SER A 120 17.90 -5.80 2.24
C SER A 120 17.00 -4.61 2.50
N ILE A 121 15.94 -4.48 1.70
CA ILE A 121 14.92 -3.45 1.86
C ILE A 121 13.54 -4.09 1.81
N VAL A 122 12.74 -3.86 2.86
CA VAL A 122 11.28 -4.04 2.82
C VAL A 122 10.66 -2.67 2.64
N ILE A 123 9.75 -2.50 1.67
CA ILE A 123 9.20 -1.18 1.32
C ILE A 123 7.70 -1.21 1.11
N SER A 124 7.00 -0.18 1.63
CA SER A 124 5.67 0.24 1.19
C SER A 124 5.79 1.55 0.41
N THR A 125 5.42 1.54 -0.88
CA THR A 125 5.66 2.67 -1.80
C THR A 125 4.60 3.78 -1.68
N ASN A 126 5.00 5.02 -1.99
CA ASN A 126 4.12 6.18 -2.05
C ASN A 126 3.43 6.38 -3.41
N GLY A 127 3.78 5.59 -4.41
CA GLY A 127 3.20 5.65 -5.75
C GLY A 127 3.62 4.44 -6.57
N ASP A 128 2.94 4.24 -7.70
CA ASP A 128 3.14 3.10 -8.60
C ASP A 128 4.25 3.34 -9.65
N THR A 129 4.75 4.56 -9.76
CA THR A 129 5.77 4.96 -10.74
C THR A 129 6.85 5.85 -10.12
N GLY A 130 7.98 5.99 -10.81
CA GLY A 130 9.07 6.88 -10.43
C GLY A 130 10.19 6.24 -9.62
N TYR A 131 10.15 4.92 -9.43
CA TYR A 131 11.17 4.18 -8.68
C TYR A 131 12.14 3.38 -9.57
N ASP A 132 11.90 3.26 -10.87
CA ASP A 132 12.61 2.31 -11.74
C ASP A 132 14.13 2.46 -11.65
N GLU A 133 14.65 3.69 -11.73
CA GLU A 133 16.09 3.95 -11.69
C GLU A 133 16.70 3.55 -10.35
N ILE A 134 16.04 3.86 -9.24
CA ILE A 134 16.55 3.56 -7.90
C ILE A 134 16.43 2.08 -7.55
N PHE A 135 15.37 1.42 -7.96
CA PHE A 135 15.22 -0.02 -7.79
C PHE A 135 16.19 -0.81 -8.67
N GLN A 136 16.47 -0.34 -9.89
CA GLN A 136 17.54 -0.92 -10.72
C GLN A 136 18.89 -0.78 -10.04
N LYS A 137 19.19 0.37 -9.43
CA LYS A 137 20.43 0.58 -8.66
C LYS A 137 20.55 -0.40 -7.49
N ALA A 138 19.45 -0.64 -6.75
CA ALA A 138 19.44 -1.64 -5.67
C ALA A 138 19.70 -3.06 -6.21
N LYS A 139 19.02 -3.44 -7.29
CA LYS A 139 19.22 -4.73 -7.98
C LYS A 139 20.66 -4.93 -8.46
N ASP A 140 21.26 -3.90 -9.06
CA ASP A 140 22.66 -3.95 -9.50
C ASP A 140 23.65 -4.05 -8.33
N ALA A 141 23.27 -3.52 -7.16
CA ALA A 141 24.02 -3.66 -5.92
C ALA A 141 23.80 -5.02 -5.21
N GLY A 142 22.89 -5.86 -5.73
CA GLY A 142 22.53 -7.16 -5.12
C GLY A 142 21.71 -7.04 -3.84
N ILE A 143 21.00 -5.94 -3.64
CA ILE A 143 20.14 -5.68 -2.47
C ILE A 143 18.74 -6.21 -2.79
N PRO A 144 18.26 -7.29 -2.13
CA PRO A 144 16.92 -7.80 -2.33
C PRO A 144 15.86 -6.83 -1.81
N ILE A 145 14.78 -6.68 -2.59
CA ILE A 145 13.62 -5.87 -2.25
C ILE A 145 12.40 -6.78 -2.10
N VAL A 146 11.69 -6.64 -1.00
CA VAL A 146 10.35 -7.18 -0.78
C VAL A 146 9.41 -6.00 -0.57
N SER A 147 8.27 -5.97 -1.24
CA SER A 147 7.27 -4.95 -0.98
C SER A 147 6.16 -5.46 -0.06
N ILE A 148 5.58 -4.55 0.70
CA ILE A 148 4.53 -4.80 1.69
C ILE A 148 3.53 -3.65 1.65
N ASP A 149 2.25 -3.89 1.95
CA ASP A 149 1.17 -2.89 1.95
C ASP A 149 0.97 -2.25 0.57
N SER A 150 1.81 -1.33 0.13
CA SER A 150 1.80 -0.78 -1.24
C SER A 150 2.93 -1.39 -2.08
N GLU A 151 2.58 -1.81 -3.29
CA GLU A 151 3.47 -2.58 -4.16
C GLU A 151 4.65 -1.75 -4.69
N ALA A 152 5.83 -2.37 -4.75
CA ALA A 152 6.91 -1.96 -5.64
C ALA A 152 6.75 -2.61 -7.01
N SER A 153 7.39 -2.05 -8.06
CA SER A 153 7.36 -2.61 -9.42
C SER A 153 7.82 -4.07 -9.44
N VAL A 154 7.09 -4.90 -10.17
CA VAL A 154 7.30 -6.35 -10.30
C VAL A 154 8.69 -6.73 -10.80
N ASP A 155 9.34 -5.86 -11.60
CA ASP A 155 10.64 -6.11 -12.20
C ASP A 155 11.81 -6.06 -11.20
N TYR A 156 11.57 -5.50 -10.00
CA TYR A 156 12.63 -5.17 -9.05
C TYR A 156 12.46 -5.78 -7.66
N ARG A 157 11.27 -6.29 -7.34
CA ARG A 157 10.99 -6.97 -6.07
C ARG A 157 11.09 -8.49 -6.21
N LEU A 158 11.37 -9.19 -5.11
CA LEU A 158 11.24 -10.65 -5.04
C LEU A 158 9.78 -11.05 -5.07
N ALA A 159 8.98 -10.52 -4.15
CA ALA A 159 7.53 -10.69 -4.11
C ALA A 159 6.89 -9.53 -3.35
N HIS A 160 5.56 -9.42 -3.43
CA HIS A 160 4.76 -8.54 -2.58
C HIS A 160 4.09 -9.35 -1.46
N ILE A 161 4.29 -8.91 -0.22
CA ILE A 161 3.57 -9.49 0.93
C ILE A 161 2.23 -8.78 1.04
N ASN A 162 1.19 -9.48 0.60
CA ASN A 162 -0.17 -8.97 0.56
C ASN A 162 -0.88 -9.32 1.87
N GLN A 163 -1.49 -8.33 2.50
CA GLN A 163 -2.17 -8.46 3.78
C GLN A 163 -3.43 -9.32 3.72
N ALA A 164 -4.16 -9.25 2.63
CA ALA A 164 -5.38 -10.00 2.36
C ALA A 164 -5.74 -9.88 0.87
N GLU A 165 -6.66 -10.70 0.39
CA GLU A 165 -7.16 -10.59 -0.99
C GLU A 165 -7.83 -9.23 -1.23
N VAL A 166 -7.38 -8.54 -2.28
CA VAL A 166 -7.84 -7.18 -2.63
C VAL A 166 -9.36 -7.12 -2.82
N GLN A 167 -9.94 -8.14 -3.49
CA GLN A 167 -11.37 -8.20 -3.75
C GLN A 167 -12.16 -8.38 -2.46
N ASP A 168 -11.67 -9.17 -1.51
CA ASP A 168 -12.33 -9.37 -0.22
C ASP A 168 -12.36 -8.07 0.59
N ILE A 169 -11.24 -7.32 0.62
CA ILE A 169 -11.19 -6.02 1.29
C ILE A 169 -12.22 -5.05 0.70
N GLY A 170 -12.22 -4.88 -0.63
CA GLY A 170 -13.17 -3.98 -1.29
C GLY A 170 -14.62 -4.38 -1.08
N SER A 171 -14.93 -5.68 -1.19
CA SER A 171 -16.27 -6.21 -0.97
C SER A 171 -16.75 -5.98 0.46
N TYR A 172 -15.92 -6.31 1.45
CA TYR A 172 -16.28 -6.12 2.86
C TYR A 172 -16.49 -4.65 3.23
N LEU A 173 -15.70 -3.74 2.70
CA LEU A 173 -15.85 -2.31 2.95
C LEU A 173 -17.19 -1.78 2.45
N VAL A 174 -17.61 -2.17 1.24
CA VAL A 174 -18.93 -1.81 0.69
C VAL A 174 -20.07 -2.45 1.50
N GLN A 175 -19.96 -3.75 1.75
CA GLN A 175 -20.97 -4.50 2.51
C GLN A 175 -21.16 -3.93 3.91
N ALA A 176 -20.05 -3.62 4.60
CA ALA A 176 -20.08 -2.96 5.91
C ALA A 176 -20.79 -1.60 5.85
N ALA A 177 -20.41 -0.75 4.90
CA ALA A 177 -21.00 0.59 4.75
C ALA A 177 -22.51 0.54 4.50
N VAL A 178 -22.96 -0.39 3.66
CA VAL A 178 -24.40 -0.57 3.36
C VAL A 178 -25.16 -1.07 4.59
N LEU A 179 -24.65 -2.11 5.27
CA LEU A 179 -25.30 -2.65 6.47
C LEU A 179 -25.36 -1.60 7.60
N ILE A 180 -24.29 -0.85 7.80
CA ILE A 180 -24.21 0.24 8.78
C ILE A 180 -25.25 1.33 8.46
N THR A 181 -25.36 1.74 7.19
CA THR A 181 -26.37 2.72 6.76
C THR A 181 -27.78 2.22 7.03
N LEU A 182 -28.01 0.92 6.87
CA LEU A 182 -29.32 0.29 7.14
C LEU A 182 -29.57 0.00 8.63
N GLY A 183 -28.65 0.36 9.53
CA GLY A 183 -28.81 0.15 10.97
C GLY A 183 -28.67 -1.32 11.39
N VAL A 184 -27.89 -2.11 10.67
CA VAL A 184 -27.69 -3.54 10.94
C VAL A 184 -26.38 -3.77 11.68
N ASP A 185 -26.44 -4.41 12.84
CA ASP A 185 -25.26 -4.88 13.59
C ASP A 185 -24.43 -5.85 12.73
N TYR A 186 -23.15 -6.02 13.09
CA TYR A 186 -22.30 -7.01 12.43
C TYR A 186 -22.94 -8.40 12.49
N PRO A 187 -23.17 -9.07 11.35
CA PRO A 187 -23.84 -10.37 11.32
C PRO A 187 -22.87 -11.49 11.71
N GLU A 188 -23.00 -12.02 12.94
CA GLU A 188 -22.15 -13.10 13.46
C GLU A 188 -22.55 -14.50 12.97
N ASP A 189 -23.78 -14.64 12.45
CA ASP A 189 -24.39 -15.93 12.09
C ASP A 189 -24.44 -16.20 10.57
N LYS A 190 -24.05 -15.23 9.75
CA LYS A 190 -24.03 -15.30 8.28
C LYS A 190 -22.93 -14.40 7.70
N THR A 191 -22.66 -14.53 6.42
CA THR A 191 -21.75 -13.62 5.73
C THR A 191 -22.35 -12.21 5.59
N MET A 192 -21.50 -11.19 5.48
CA MET A 192 -21.99 -9.83 5.21
C MET A 192 -22.71 -9.74 3.86
N GLU A 193 -22.28 -10.50 2.84
CA GLU A 193 -22.95 -10.55 1.54
C GLU A 193 -24.39 -11.08 1.65
N GLU A 194 -24.60 -12.17 2.40
CA GLU A 194 -25.93 -12.70 2.68
C GLU A 194 -26.81 -11.69 3.43
N ALA A 195 -26.25 -11.01 4.43
CA ALA A 195 -26.96 -9.98 5.18
C ALA A 195 -27.33 -8.78 4.30
N VAL A 196 -26.42 -8.29 3.44
CA VAL A 196 -26.70 -7.23 2.47
C VAL A 196 -27.81 -7.64 1.52
N ALA A 197 -27.73 -8.83 0.93
CA ALA A 197 -28.75 -9.33 -0.02
C ALA A 197 -30.13 -9.41 0.64
N GLU A 198 -30.21 -9.86 1.89
CA GLU A 198 -31.44 -9.92 2.68
C GLU A 198 -32.02 -8.51 2.91
N GLN A 199 -31.20 -7.57 3.40
CA GLN A 199 -31.64 -6.21 3.71
C GLN A 199 -32.05 -5.45 2.45
N LEU A 200 -31.21 -5.47 1.43
CA LEU A 200 -31.52 -4.81 0.17
C LEU A 200 -32.71 -5.47 -0.55
N GLY A 201 -32.95 -6.78 -0.35
CA GLY A 201 -34.12 -7.47 -0.94
C GLY A 201 -35.46 -6.81 -0.61
N SER A 202 -35.59 -6.23 0.58
CA SER A 202 -36.77 -5.54 1.07
C SER A 202 -36.66 -4.02 1.14
N TYR A 203 -35.51 -3.45 0.79
CA TYR A 203 -35.24 -2.01 0.90
C TYR A 203 -36.05 -1.19 -0.14
N THR A 204 -36.75 -0.18 0.34
CA THR A 204 -37.60 0.73 -0.45
C THR A 204 -37.33 2.21 -0.13
N GLY A 205 -36.23 2.49 0.59
CA GLY A 205 -35.79 3.86 0.91
C GLY A 205 -35.13 4.58 -0.26
N ASP A 206 -34.60 5.75 0.03
CA ASP A 206 -33.82 6.53 -0.93
C ASP A 206 -32.51 5.82 -1.30
N GLU A 207 -31.92 6.16 -2.44
CA GLU A 207 -30.66 5.57 -2.87
C GLU A 207 -29.55 5.88 -1.86
N ILE A 208 -28.85 4.84 -1.38
CA ILE A 208 -27.72 4.95 -0.45
C ILE A 208 -26.51 5.50 -1.19
N ILE A 209 -25.87 6.52 -0.65
CA ILE A 209 -24.70 7.17 -1.25
C ILE A 209 -23.49 6.97 -0.33
N LEU A 210 -22.43 6.37 -0.89
CA LEU A 210 -21.21 6.08 -0.16
C LEU A 210 -20.10 7.07 -0.51
N GLY A 211 -19.42 7.58 0.52
CA GLY A 211 -18.20 8.38 0.38
C GLY A 211 -16.95 7.53 0.60
N VAL A 212 -15.84 7.92 0.00
CA VAL A 212 -14.52 7.33 0.24
C VAL A 212 -13.54 8.41 0.65
N LEU A 213 -12.98 8.30 1.87
CA LEU A 213 -11.84 9.12 2.32
C LEU A 213 -10.58 8.30 2.22
N SER A 214 -9.88 8.44 1.10
CA SER A 214 -8.69 7.66 0.76
C SER A 214 -7.38 8.38 1.15
N ALA A 215 -6.26 7.68 1.00
CA ALA A 215 -4.90 8.22 1.09
C ALA A 215 -4.61 9.16 -0.10
N GLY A 216 -3.47 9.03 -0.77
CA GLY A 216 -3.15 9.80 -1.97
C GLY A 216 -3.91 9.33 -3.20
N ILE A 217 -4.09 10.24 -4.16
CA ILE A 217 -4.76 9.94 -5.43
C ILE A 217 -4.03 8.87 -6.25
N ASP A 218 -2.71 8.79 -6.09
CA ASP A 218 -1.84 7.88 -6.83
C ASP A 218 -1.36 6.68 -5.98
N THR A 219 -1.94 6.48 -4.78
CA THR A 219 -1.51 5.41 -3.88
C THR A 219 -2.02 4.05 -4.38
N PRO A 220 -1.13 3.12 -4.78
CA PRO A 220 -1.52 1.90 -5.50
C PRO A 220 -2.48 1.02 -4.75
N VAL A 221 -2.20 0.72 -3.48
CA VAL A 221 -3.00 -0.20 -2.68
C VAL A 221 -4.42 0.31 -2.45
N GLN A 222 -4.60 1.59 -2.07
CA GLN A 222 -5.94 2.15 -1.89
C GLN A 222 -6.72 2.19 -3.21
N ASN A 223 -6.05 2.49 -4.31
CA ASN A 223 -6.68 2.48 -5.63
C ASN A 223 -7.15 1.08 -6.03
N SER A 224 -6.40 0.02 -5.71
CA SER A 224 -6.83 -1.37 -5.94
C SER A 224 -8.08 -1.73 -5.13
N TRP A 225 -8.15 -1.31 -3.87
CA TRP A 225 -9.34 -1.54 -3.03
C TRP A 225 -10.55 -0.73 -3.50
N ILE A 226 -10.35 0.51 -3.97
CA ILE A 226 -11.45 1.31 -4.55
C ILE A 226 -11.98 0.64 -5.82
N ALA A 227 -11.12 0.12 -6.68
CA ALA A 227 -11.55 -0.65 -7.86
C ALA A 227 -12.33 -1.92 -7.47
N ALA A 228 -11.93 -2.60 -6.40
CA ALA A 228 -12.65 -3.73 -5.85
C ALA A 228 -14.01 -3.32 -5.25
N MET A 229 -14.11 -2.16 -4.58
CA MET A 229 -15.40 -1.60 -4.13
C MET A 229 -16.34 -1.30 -5.30
N GLU A 230 -15.82 -0.72 -6.38
CA GLU A 230 -16.60 -0.45 -7.61
C GLU A 230 -17.08 -1.76 -8.26
N THR A 231 -16.24 -2.80 -8.25
CA THR A 231 -16.61 -4.16 -8.70
C THR A 231 -17.72 -4.76 -7.85
N GLU A 232 -17.65 -4.61 -6.54
CA GLU A 232 -18.72 -5.05 -5.62
C GLU A 232 -20.02 -4.33 -5.91
N LEU A 233 -20.00 -2.99 -6.02
CA LEU A 233 -21.19 -2.17 -6.31
C LEU A 233 -21.84 -2.47 -7.66
N ALA A 234 -21.11 -3.07 -8.61
CA ALA A 234 -21.65 -3.47 -9.90
C ALA A 234 -22.58 -4.70 -9.83
N LYS A 235 -22.60 -5.45 -8.70
CA LYS A 235 -23.47 -6.61 -8.52
C LYS A 235 -24.95 -6.22 -8.57
N ASP A 236 -25.79 -7.13 -9.08
CA ASP A 236 -27.22 -6.87 -9.28
C ASP A 236 -27.99 -6.49 -8.01
N MET A 237 -27.55 -6.95 -6.84
CA MET A 237 -28.22 -6.70 -5.57
C MET A 237 -28.19 -5.22 -5.16
N TYR A 238 -27.23 -4.43 -5.61
CA TYR A 238 -27.09 -3.00 -5.31
C TYR A 238 -27.90 -2.09 -6.26
N LYS A 239 -28.24 -2.57 -7.46
CA LYS A 239 -28.84 -1.76 -8.52
C LYS A 239 -30.11 -1.05 -8.08
N GLY A 240 -30.13 0.29 -8.22
CA GLY A 240 -31.26 1.16 -7.87
C GLY A 240 -31.53 1.28 -6.37
N LYS A 241 -30.59 0.87 -5.52
CA LYS A 241 -30.65 0.93 -4.06
C LYS A 241 -29.42 1.58 -3.45
N VAL A 242 -28.26 1.35 -4.05
CA VAL A 242 -26.99 1.95 -3.68
C VAL A 242 -26.40 2.60 -4.94
N SER A 243 -25.90 3.81 -4.80
CA SER A 243 -25.24 4.51 -5.90
C SER A 243 -24.02 3.71 -6.39
N PRO A 244 -23.88 3.49 -7.71
CA PRO A 244 -22.69 2.84 -8.24
C PRO A 244 -21.43 3.75 -8.19
N GLU A 245 -21.63 5.06 -7.95
CA GLU A 245 -20.57 6.05 -7.90
C GLU A 245 -20.20 6.36 -6.45
N LEU A 246 -18.90 6.30 -6.16
CA LEU A 246 -18.33 6.66 -4.87
C LEU A 246 -17.91 8.15 -4.88
N ASP A 247 -18.35 8.94 -3.88
CA ASP A 247 -17.83 10.30 -3.67
C ASP A 247 -16.43 10.21 -3.02
N LYS A 248 -15.37 10.45 -3.81
CA LYS A 248 -13.99 10.23 -3.40
C LYS A 248 -13.32 11.52 -2.97
N LYS A 249 -12.72 11.51 -1.78
CA LYS A 249 -11.85 12.57 -1.26
C LYS A 249 -10.53 11.95 -0.78
N TYR A 250 -9.45 12.72 -0.84
CA TYR A 250 -8.09 12.24 -0.59
C TYR A 250 -7.44 13.03 0.53
N GLY A 251 -7.00 12.35 1.57
CA GLY A 251 -6.36 12.91 2.75
C GLY A 251 -4.83 12.80 2.77
N ASN A 252 -4.22 12.20 1.73
CA ASN A 252 -2.79 12.03 1.55
C ASN A 252 -2.06 11.34 2.72
N ASP A 253 -2.76 10.49 3.49
CA ASP A 253 -2.31 9.93 4.77
C ASP A 253 -1.79 11.00 5.75
N ASP A 254 -2.24 12.23 5.59
CA ASP A 254 -1.96 13.35 6.48
C ASP A 254 -3.18 13.61 7.39
N PRO A 255 -3.01 13.67 8.73
CA PRO A 255 -4.13 13.85 9.65
C PRO A 255 -4.88 15.18 9.47
N VAL A 256 -4.18 16.26 9.07
CA VAL A 256 -4.78 17.60 8.89
C VAL A 256 -5.59 17.63 7.60
N GLU A 257 -5.03 17.12 6.51
CA GLU A 257 -5.75 17.02 5.24
C GLU A 257 -6.93 16.06 5.34
N SER A 258 -6.76 14.89 5.96
CA SER A 258 -7.86 13.94 6.21
C SER A 258 -8.99 14.57 7.03
N THR A 259 -8.65 15.38 8.06
CA THR A 259 -9.63 16.15 8.82
C THR A 259 -10.34 17.18 7.95
N THR A 260 -9.64 17.85 7.04
CA THR A 260 -10.21 18.81 6.10
C THR A 260 -11.22 18.14 5.17
N GLN A 261 -10.87 17.00 4.61
CA GLN A 261 -11.73 16.23 3.73
C GLN A 261 -12.94 15.63 4.44
N ALA A 262 -12.78 15.14 5.68
CA ALA A 262 -13.89 14.68 6.51
C ALA A 262 -14.89 15.81 6.83
N ASN A 263 -14.40 17.02 7.14
CA ASN A 263 -15.26 18.20 7.30
C ASN A 263 -16.01 18.57 6.00
N ALA A 264 -15.39 18.36 4.84
CA ALA A 264 -16.07 18.58 3.56
C ALA A 264 -17.26 17.63 3.38
N PHE A 265 -17.12 16.34 3.72
CA PHE A 265 -18.26 15.38 3.72
C PHE A 265 -19.40 15.86 4.64
N VAL A 266 -19.08 16.31 5.85
CA VAL A 266 -20.09 16.82 6.80
C VAL A 266 -20.77 18.06 6.26
N ALA A 267 -20.02 18.98 5.67
CA ALA A 267 -20.57 20.22 5.13
C ALA A 267 -21.45 20.01 3.88
N GLU A 268 -21.11 19.05 3.04
CA GLU A 268 -21.86 18.70 1.84
C GLU A 268 -23.11 17.89 2.17
N ALA A 269 -23.07 17.09 3.23
CA ALA A 269 -24.20 16.22 3.71
C ALA A 269 -24.85 15.40 2.59
N LYS A 270 -24.03 14.79 1.71
CA LYS A 270 -24.50 14.06 0.55
C LYS A 270 -24.38 12.54 0.72
N VAL A 271 -23.50 12.08 1.61
CA VAL A 271 -23.20 10.67 1.79
C VAL A 271 -23.83 10.14 3.08
N ASP A 272 -24.25 8.88 3.07
CA ASP A 272 -24.83 8.20 4.22
C ASP A 272 -23.76 7.55 5.10
N CYS A 273 -22.72 7.03 4.46
CA CYS A 273 -21.58 6.42 5.13
C CYS A 273 -20.26 6.78 4.42
N ILE A 274 -19.22 7.06 5.22
CA ILE A 274 -17.85 7.21 4.74
C ILE A 274 -17.14 5.87 4.91
N ILE A 275 -16.51 5.40 3.84
CA ILE A 275 -15.56 4.31 3.85
C ILE A 275 -14.17 4.94 3.86
N SER A 276 -13.32 4.63 4.85
CA SER A 276 -11.94 5.10 4.81
C SER A 276 -10.95 3.93 4.76
N PRO A 277 -10.35 3.65 3.58
CA PRO A 277 -9.39 2.58 3.40
C PRO A 277 -7.97 2.98 3.85
N THR A 278 -7.86 3.77 4.93
CA THR A 278 -6.60 4.19 5.55
C THR A 278 -6.80 4.47 7.03
N THR A 279 -5.85 4.04 7.87
CA THR A 279 -5.92 4.21 9.33
C THR A 279 -5.90 5.68 9.74
N VAL A 280 -5.17 6.52 9.03
CA VAL A 280 -5.14 7.97 9.25
C VAL A 280 -6.49 8.60 8.91
N GLY A 281 -7.07 8.23 7.77
CA GLY A 281 -8.34 8.78 7.30
C GLY A 281 -9.52 8.39 8.19
N ILE A 282 -9.62 7.12 8.62
CA ILE A 282 -10.73 6.65 9.46
C ILE A 282 -10.69 7.30 10.84
N ALA A 283 -9.50 7.47 11.45
CA ALA A 283 -9.35 8.13 12.73
C ALA A 283 -9.74 9.62 12.65
N ALA A 284 -9.30 10.32 11.59
CA ALA A 284 -9.67 11.72 11.34
C ALA A 284 -11.18 11.87 11.10
N ALA A 285 -11.80 11.00 10.28
CA ALA A 285 -13.24 11.00 10.04
C ALA A 285 -14.02 10.72 11.32
N GLY A 286 -13.59 9.74 12.13
CA GLY A 286 -14.19 9.43 13.44
C GLY A 286 -14.22 10.64 14.36
N GLN A 287 -13.10 11.37 14.45
CA GLN A 287 -13.00 12.60 15.26
C GLN A 287 -13.96 13.69 14.76
N VAL A 288 -14.02 13.91 13.45
CA VAL A 288 -14.88 14.93 12.83
C VAL A 288 -16.35 14.61 13.00
N LEU A 289 -16.76 13.38 12.64
CA LEU A 289 -18.16 12.95 12.71
C LEU A 289 -18.69 12.99 14.14
N LYS A 290 -17.90 12.50 15.09
CA LYS A 290 -18.25 12.56 16.52
C LYS A 290 -18.34 14.01 17.02
N GLY A 291 -17.36 14.85 16.66
CA GLY A 291 -17.33 16.28 17.06
C GLY A 291 -18.48 17.09 16.49
N ALA A 292 -18.90 16.78 15.28
CA ALA A 292 -20.05 17.42 14.60
C ALA A 292 -21.41 16.84 15.03
N ASN A 293 -21.44 15.75 15.80
CA ASN A 293 -22.65 14.96 16.06
C ASN A 293 -23.40 14.66 14.75
N SER A 294 -22.65 14.16 13.75
CA SER A 294 -23.15 13.90 12.40
C SER A 294 -23.94 12.59 12.35
N ASP A 295 -24.98 12.57 11.51
CA ASP A 295 -25.71 11.34 11.20
C ASP A 295 -24.97 10.43 10.21
N ILE A 296 -23.97 10.98 9.49
CA ILE A 296 -23.12 10.21 8.59
C ILE A 296 -22.38 9.15 9.39
N LYS A 297 -22.41 7.91 8.92
CA LYS A 297 -21.72 6.78 9.54
C LYS A 297 -20.33 6.59 8.94
N LEU A 298 -19.55 5.71 9.59
CA LEU A 298 -18.15 5.45 9.25
C LEU A 298 -17.86 3.95 9.29
N THR A 299 -17.08 3.48 8.35
CA THR A 299 -16.37 2.21 8.38
C THR A 299 -15.04 2.35 7.62
N GLY A 300 -14.20 1.34 7.66
CA GLY A 300 -12.92 1.39 6.95
C GLY A 300 -11.88 0.46 7.56
N LEU A 301 -10.62 0.79 7.27
CA LEU A 301 -9.45 0.10 7.79
C LEU A 301 -8.88 0.93 8.95
N GLY A 302 -9.02 0.42 10.18
CA GLY A 302 -8.67 1.19 11.37
C GLY A 302 -7.92 0.38 12.43
N LEU A 303 -7.00 1.05 13.12
CA LEU A 303 -6.34 0.47 14.30
C LEU A 303 -7.29 0.53 15.51
N PRO A 304 -7.53 -0.59 16.20
CA PRO A 304 -8.36 -0.61 17.39
C PRO A 304 -8.00 0.43 18.44
N SER A 305 -6.70 0.64 18.70
CA SER A 305 -6.23 1.64 19.67
C SER A 305 -6.62 3.07 19.30
N GLU A 306 -6.63 3.42 18.00
CA GLU A 306 -7.00 4.75 17.53
C GLU A 306 -8.51 4.93 17.42
N MET A 307 -9.23 3.83 17.13
CA MET A 307 -10.67 3.85 16.89
C MET A 307 -11.53 3.60 18.14
N GLN A 308 -10.95 3.25 19.29
CA GLN A 308 -11.66 2.94 20.52
C GLN A 308 -12.67 4.01 20.97
N SER A 309 -12.42 5.29 20.67
CA SER A 309 -13.31 6.38 21.03
C SER A 309 -14.50 6.56 20.09
N PHE A 310 -14.50 5.90 18.94
CA PHE A 310 -15.46 6.06 17.84
C PHE A 310 -16.28 4.81 17.59
N MET A 311 -15.93 3.71 18.28
CA MET A 311 -16.54 2.39 18.17
C MET A 311 -17.16 1.93 19.49
N PRO A 312 -18.09 0.97 19.45
CA PRO A 312 -18.53 0.26 20.64
C PRO A 312 -17.40 -0.64 21.15
N ASN A 313 -17.16 -0.66 22.47
CA ASN A 313 -16.05 -1.40 23.09
C ASN A 313 -16.50 -2.57 23.97
N LYS A 314 -17.82 -2.74 24.14
CA LYS A 314 -18.40 -3.81 24.94
C LYS A 314 -19.56 -4.46 24.21
N ALA A 315 -19.75 -5.74 24.45
CA ALA A 315 -20.79 -6.52 23.78
C ALA A 315 -22.22 -5.98 24.00
N ASP A 316 -22.47 -5.29 25.12
CA ASP A 316 -23.76 -4.69 25.47
C ASP A 316 -23.90 -3.22 25.03
N ASP A 317 -22.88 -2.63 24.41
CA ASP A 317 -22.97 -1.28 23.85
C ASP A 317 -23.97 -1.23 22.68
N ASP A 318 -24.69 -0.11 22.58
CA ASP A 318 -25.42 0.20 21.35
C ASP A 318 -24.42 0.60 20.26
N ALA A 319 -24.21 -0.27 19.29
CA ALA A 319 -23.25 -0.04 18.21
C ALA A 319 -23.55 1.24 17.42
N PHE A 320 -24.85 1.58 17.26
CA PHE A 320 -25.29 2.74 16.47
C PHE A 320 -25.30 4.06 17.25
N ALA A 321 -25.05 4.03 18.58
CA ALA A 321 -24.68 5.22 19.33
C ALA A 321 -23.25 5.71 18.95
N SER A 322 -22.44 4.86 18.34
CA SER A 322 -21.12 5.17 17.81
C SER A 322 -21.19 5.64 16.35
N VAL A 323 -20.20 6.40 15.89
CA VAL A 323 -20.09 6.82 14.47
C VAL A 323 -19.60 5.67 13.59
N CYS A 324 -18.80 4.74 14.15
CA CYS A 324 -18.25 3.57 13.48
C CYS A 324 -18.71 2.29 14.21
N PRO A 325 -19.83 1.67 13.84
CA PRO A 325 -20.34 0.47 14.49
C PRO A 325 -19.39 -0.73 14.40
N TYR A 326 -18.73 -0.91 13.27
CA TYR A 326 -17.69 -1.90 13.02
C TYR A 326 -16.79 -1.49 11.86
N MET A 327 -15.58 -2.01 11.86
CA MET A 327 -14.54 -1.76 10.87
C MET A 327 -13.72 -3.03 10.65
N MET A 328 -12.74 -2.97 9.75
CA MET A 328 -11.82 -4.09 9.54
C MET A 328 -10.35 -3.64 9.58
N LEU A 329 -9.49 -4.61 9.75
CA LEU A 329 -8.06 -4.56 9.49
C LEU A 329 -7.55 -6.02 9.49
N TRP A 330 -6.27 -6.22 9.39
CA TRP A 330 -5.52 -7.47 9.61
C TRP A 330 -4.56 -7.30 10.76
N ASP A 331 -3.91 -8.39 11.21
CA ASP A 331 -2.81 -8.26 12.17
C ASP A 331 -1.58 -7.64 11.47
N VAL A 332 -1.36 -6.38 11.75
CA VAL A 332 -0.30 -5.55 11.13
C VAL A 332 1.08 -6.00 11.58
N ILE A 333 1.19 -6.45 12.83
CA ILE A 333 2.45 -6.91 13.41
C ILE A 333 2.84 -8.25 12.76
N HIS A 334 1.89 -9.16 12.62
CA HIS A 334 2.10 -10.42 11.91
C HIS A 334 2.52 -10.20 10.46
N LEU A 335 1.86 -9.26 9.75
CA LEU A 335 2.22 -8.88 8.38
C LEU A 335 3.70 -8.48 8.26
N GLY A 336 4.20 -7.69 9.22
CA GLY A 336 5.62 -7.31 9.30
C GLY A 336 6.55 -8.50 9.52
N ALA A 337 6.16 -9.44 10.40
CA ALA A 337 6.92 -10.66 10.65
C ALA A 337 7.02 -11.56 9.41
N VAL A 338 5.94 -11.69 8.62
CA VAL A 338 5.94 -12.45 7.35
C VAL A 338 6.93 -11.83 6.36
N ALA A 339 7.01 -10.49 6.26
CA ALA A 339 8.01 -9.83 5.42
C ALA A 339 9.44 -10.10 5.90
N GLY A 340 9.66 -10.16 7.22
CA GLY A 340 10.93 -10.57 7.82
C GLY A 340 11.32 -11.99 7.44
N ALA A 341 10.38 -12.93 7.52
CA ALA A 341 10.60 -14.32 7.14
C ALA A 341 10.93 -14.49 5.64
N ALA A 342 10.29 -13.70 4.77
CA ALA A 342 10.60 -13.67 3.34
C ALA A 342 12.04 -13.16 3.09
N ILE A 343 12.48 -12.12 3.79
CA ILE A 343 13.86 -11.62 3.72
C ILE A 343 14.85 -12.67 4.25
N ASP A 344 14.57 -13.31 5.39
CA ASP A 344 15.42 -14.38 5.91
C ASP A 344 15.56 -15.53 4.91
N ALA A 345 14.47 -15.97 4.30
CA ALA A 345 14.48 -17.03 3.27
C ALA A 345 15.31 -16.60 2.04
N ALA A 346 15.22 -15.35 1.61
CA ALA A 346 16.02 -14.84 0.50
C ALA A 346 17.52 -14.89 0.81
N ILE A 347 17.91 -14.54 2.05
CA ILE A 347 19.31 -14.50 2.49
C ILE A 347 19.87 -15.89 2.72
N THR A 348 19.12 -16.76 3.41
CA THR A 348 19.62 -18.07 3.90
C THR A 348 19.48 -19.17 2.87
N ASN A 349 18.40 -19.17 2.09
CA ASN A 349 18.02 -20.26 1.19
C ASN A 349 17.99 -19.84 -0.28
N GLY A 350 18.25 -18.55 -0.59
CA GLY A 350 18.20 -18.04 -1.96
C GLY A 350 16.79 -18.00 -2.53
N TRP A 351 15.74 -17.88 -1.67
CA TRP A 351 14.37 -17.70 -2.11
C TRP A 351 14.25 -16.48 -3.04
N ALA A 352 13.71 -16.69 -4.21
CA ALA A 352 13.63 -15.69 -5.27
C ALA A 352 12.24 -15.12 -5.48
N GLY A 353 11.24 -15.59 -4.74
CA GLY A 353 9.86 -15.12 -4.84
C GLY A 353 9.17 -15.55 -6.13
N THR A 354 9.56 -16.68 -6.71
CA THR A 354 8.94 -17.21 -7.94
C THR A 354 7.69 -18.03 -7.62
N ASP A 355 6.79 -18.11 -8.57
CA ASP A 355 5.51 -18.84 -8.42
C ASP A 355 5.71 -20.27 -7.92
N GLY A 356 4.97 -20.63 -6.88
CA GLY A 356 5.03 -21.94 -6.23
C GLY A 356 6.20 -22.13 -5.26
N GLU A 357 7.16 -21.20 -5.16
CA GLU A 357 8.15 -21.24 -4.08
C GLU A 357 7.51 -21.02 -2.71
N THR A 358 8.11 -21.63 -1.70
CA THR A 358 7.65 -21.50 -0.32
C THR A 358 8.77 -21.01 0.58
N PHE A 359 8.38 -20.35 1.67
CA PHE A 359 9.23 -20.12 2.83
C PHE A 359 8.45 -20.38 4.11
N THR A 360 9.16 -20.70 5.18
CA THR A 360 8.58 -20.96 6.49
C THR A 360 8.83 -19.75 7.41
N MET A 361 7.80 -19.20 8.01
CA MET A 361 7.93 -18.29 9.14
C MET A 361 7.97 -19.14 10.41
N ALA A 362 9.02 -19.05 11.19
CA ALA A 362 9.10 -19.69 12.50
C ALA A 362 8.00 -19.15 13.44
N ALA A 363 7.67 -19.90 14.47
CA ALA A 363 6.67 -19.47 15.47
C ALA A 363 7.00 -18.05 15.99
N PHE A 364 6.01 -17.18 15.97
CA PHE A 364 6.14 -15.77 16.32
C PHE A 364 4.94 -15.30 17.16
N ARG A 365 5.19 -14.83 18.37
CA ARG A 365 4.14 -14.45 19.32
C ARG A 365 3.12 -15.58 19.49
N ASP A 366 1.84 -15.31 19.21
CA ASP A 366 0.73 -16.27 19.29
C ASP A 366 0.58 -17.12 18.00
N TYR A 367 1.38 -16.84 16.94
CA TYR A 367 1.37 -17.58 15.68
C TYR A 367 2.29 -18.80 15.74
N ALA A 368 1.78 -19.93 15.31
CA ALA A 368 2.58 -21.15 15.11
C ALA A 368 3.50 -20.98 13.90
N GLU A 369 4.46 -21.90 13.76
CA GLU A 369 5.23 -22.04 12.52
C GLU A 369 4.28 -22.27 11.33
N GLU A 370 4.48 -21.52 10.25
CA GLU A 370 3.61 -21.53 9.07
C GLU A 370 4.40 -21.39 7.78
N ASP A 371 3.97 -22.16 6.77
CA ASP A 371 4.53 -22.10 5.41
C ASP A 371 3.73 -21.14 4.53
N TYR A 372 4.43 -20.23 3.89
CA TYR A 372 3.86 -19.27 2.92
C TYR A 372 4.26 -19.66 1.51
N THR A 373 3.30 -19.65 0.60
CA THR A 373 3.50 -20.00 -0.81
C THR A 373 3.35 -18.75 -1.68
N VAL A 374 4.29 -18.57 -2.61
CA VAL A 374 4.20 -17.53 -3.64
C VAL A 374 3.18 -17.95 -4.68
N TYR A 375 2.30 -17.03 -5.05
CA TYR A 375 1.35 -17.19 -6.15
C TYR A 375 1.50 -16.04 -7.15
N THR A 376 1.14 -16.28 -8.41
CA THR A 376 1.15 -15.27 -9.48
C THR A 376 -0.23 -14.65 -9.64
N GLN A 377 -0.29 -13.31 -9.70
CA GLN A 377 -1.49 -12.57 -10.05
C GLN A 377 -1.11 -11.46 -11.04
N GLY A 378 -1.70 -11.47 -12.24
CA GLY A 378 -1.25 -10.58 -13.32
C GLY A 378 0.20 -10.85 -13.70
N ASP A 379 1.03 -9.83 -13.71
CA ASP A 379 2.46 -9.92 -14.03
C ASP A 379 3.34 -10.05 -12.77
N GLY A 380 2.74 -10.02 -11.57
CA GLY A 380 3.47 -10.00 -10.30
C GLY A 380 3.36 -11.28 -9.49
N THR A 381 4.28 -11.43 -8.55
CA THR A 381 4.28 -12.50 -7.55
C THR A 381 3.94 -11.96 -6.17
N PHE A 382 3.14 -12.74 -5.43
CA PHE A 382 2.54 -12.34 -4.17
C PHE A 382 2.62 -13.45 -3.14
N VAL A 383 2.63 -13.04 -1.87
CA VAL A 383 2.45 -13.93 -0.73
C VAL A 383 1.29 -13.39 0.09
N LEU A 384 0.30 -14.21 0.38
CA LEU A 384 -0.85 -13.83 1.19
C LEU A 384 -0.53 -14.04 2.67
N ALA A 385 -0.47 -12.96 3.44
CA ALA A 385 -0.13 -13.02 4.87
C ALA A 385 -1.33 -13.38 5.76
N GLY A 386 -2.56 -13.15 5.29
CA GLY A 386 -3.74 -13.46 6.10
C GLY A 386 -5.06 -13.12 5.44
N THR A 387 -6.06 -12.90 6.28
CA THR A 387 -7.42 -12.50 5.90
C THR A 387 -7.83 -11.24 6.66
N PRO A 388 -8.78 -10.45 6.13
CA PRO A 388 -9.33 -9.33 6.89
C PRO A 388 -9.98 -9.81 8.20
N TYR A 389 -9.80 -9.04 9.26
CA TYR A 389 -10.41 -9.25 10.56
C TYR A 389 -11.40 -8.14 10.85
N ILE A 390 -12.63 -8.48 11.27
CA ILE A 390 -13.67 -7.50 11.54
C ILE A 390 -13.70 -7.18 13.04
N PHE A 391 -13.55 -5.91 13.36
CA PHE A 391 -13.67 -5.38 14.72
C PHE A 391 -15.07 -4.84 14.93
N TYR A 392 -15.73 -5.32 15.97
CA TYR A 392 -17.08 -4.94 16.36
C TYR A 392 -17.25 -5.04 17.88
N LYS A 393 -18.40 -4.66 18.42
CA LYS A 393 -18.65 -4.66 19.88
C LYS A 393 -18.29 -5.96 20.60
N GLY A 394 -18.34 -7.10 19.91
CA GLY A 394 -18.09 -8.41 20.51
C GLY A 394 -16.61 -8.72 20.76
N ASN A 395 -15.71 -8.10 20.00
CA ASN A 395 -14.27 -8.42 20.06
C ASN A 395 -13.35 -7.20 20.23
N MET A 396 -13.85 -5.98 20.03
CA MET A 396 -13.03 -4.76 20.02
C MET A 396 -12.13 -4.62 21.26
N ALA A 397 -12.65 -4.94 22.44
CA ALA A 397 -11.90 -4.79 23.70
C ALA A 397 -10.64 -5.66 23.77
N GLU A 398 -10.57 -6.75 23.02
CA GLU A 398 -9.43 -7.67 23.02
C GLU A 398 -8.25 -7.15 22.21
N TRP A 399 -8.52 -6.18 21.31
CA TRP A 399 -7.56 -5.68 20.33
C TRP A 399 -7.03 -4.28 20.60
N ILE A 400 -7.69 -3.50 21.48
CA ILE A 400 -7.30 -2.10 21.76
C ILE A 400 -5.84 -1.99 22.23
N ASP A 401 -5.36 -2.96 23.03
CA ASP A 401 -4.00 -2.98 23.54
C ASP A 401 -3.01 -3.74 22.65
N LYS A 402 -3.48 -4.36 21.57
CA LYS A 402 -2.63 -5.14 20.66
C LYS A 402 -2.28 -4.38 19.36
N LEU A 403 -3.22 -3.60 18.82
CA LEU A 403 -3.09 -2.88 17.56
C LEU A 403 -3.47 -1.40 17.68
#